data_85c012960bcbdb8f478fb5ec6b35bcb0
#
_entry.id   85c012960bcbdb8f478fb5ec6b35bcb0
#
_cell.length_a   1.000
_cell.length_b   1.000
_cell.length_c   1.000
_cell.angle_alpha   90.00
_cell.angle_beta   90.00
_cell.angle_gamma   90.00
#
_symmetry.space_group_name_H-M   'P 1'
#
loop_
_entity.id
_entity.type
_entity.pdbx_description
1 polymer ?
#
loop_
_entity_poly.entity_id
_entity_poly.type
_entity_poly.pdbx_seq_one_letter_code
_entity_poly.pdbx_strand_id
1 'polypeptide(L)'
;MNDERVTARVVPVLERAANGDVVLNERSGASEDFSFMLNDVPGQFFFLGVVPRDQELATAAPNHSPNFFVDEKALIVGVRALAMATVNYLAASKTD
;
A
#
# COMPACT_ATOMS: atom_id res chain seq x y z
N MET A 1 -10.98 7.09 -5.99
CA MET A 1 -10.53 7.31 -4.58
C MET A 1 -10.70 6.02 -3.79
N ASN A 2 -9.83 5.81 -2.80
CA ASN A 2 -10.00 4.67 -1.90
C ASN A 2 -11.37 4.73 -1.20
N ASP A 3 -12.00 3.58 -1.05
CA ASP A 3 -13.25 3.45 -0.30
C ASP A 3 -12.97 3.60 1.20
N GLU A 4 -13.75 4.44 1.88
CA GLU A 4 -13.53 4.75 3.29
C GLU A 4 -13.71 3.54 4.21
N ARG A 5 -14.69 2.66 3.92
CA ARG A 5 -14.96 1.47 4.74
C ARG A 5 -13.87 0.45 4.58
N VAL A 6 -13.43 0.22 3.34
CA VAL A 6 -12.32 -0.69 3.06
C VAL A 6 -11.04 -0.16 3.70
N THR A 7 -10.78 1.14 3.59
CA THR A 7 -9.60 1.78 4.19
C THR A 7 -9.60 1.62 5.72
N ALA A 8 -10.74 1.88 6.37
CA ALA A 8 -10.86 1.73 7.82
C ALA A 8 -10.59 0.29 8.30
N ARG A 9 -10.90 -0.71 7.47
CA ARG A 9 -10.62 -2.12 7.79
C ARG A 9 -9.18 -2.52 7.50
N VAL A 10 -8.61 -2.00 6.43
CA VAL A 10 -7.29 -2.43 5.92
C VAL A 10 -6.14 -1.72 6.65
N VAL A 11 -6.27 -0.44 6.97
CA VAL A 11 -5.19 0.34 7.61
C VAL A 11 -4.66 -0.33 8.89
N PRO A 12 -5.48 -0.78 9.84
CA PRO A 12 -4.96 -1.48 11.04
C PRO A 12 -4.18 -2.75 10.69
N VAL A 13 -4.55 -3.43 9.62
CA VAL A 13 -3.84 -4.63 9.14
C VAL A 13 -2.48 -4.25 8.57
N LEU A 14 -2.42 -3.18 7.77
CA LEU A 14 -1.17 -2.65 7.23
C LEU A 14 -0.22 -2.21 8.35
N GLU A 15 -0.74 -1.58 9.39
CA GLU A 15 0.04 -1.17 10.56
C GLU A 15 0.69 -2.37 11.24
N ARG A 16 -0.04 -3.47 11.38
CA ARG A 16 0.53 -4.71 11.94
C ARG A 16 1.58 -5.31 11.01
N ALA A 17 1.32 -5.32 9.70
CA ALA A 17 2.24 -5.88 8.71
C ALA A 17 3.56 -5.08 8.64
N ALA A 18 3.50 -3.77 8.84
CA ALA A 18 4.63 -2.86 8.73
C ALA A 18 5.18 -2.40 10.10
N ASN A 19 4.79 -3.05 11.20
CA ASN A 19 5.22 -2.70 12.56
C ASN A 19 4.96 -1.22 12.90
N GLY A 20 3.81 -0.69 12.48
CA GLY A 20 3.40 0.68 12.73
C GLY A 20 3.93 1.72 11.74
N ASP A 21 4.76 1.31 10.79
CA ASP A 21 5.35 2.22 9.81
C ASP A 21 4.38 2.46 8.63
N VAL A 22 3.26 3.08 8.93
CA VAL A 22 2.24 3.46 7.95
C VAL A 22 2.01 4.96 8.05
N VAL A 23 2.09 5.64 6.91
CA VAL A 23 1.86 7.07 6.85
C VAL A 23 0.74 7.39 5.87
N LEU A 24 -0.01 8.44 6.17
CA LEU A 24 -1.00 8.97 5.25
C LEU A 24 -0.27 9.73 4.14
N ASN A 25 -0.46 9.27 2.92
CA ASN A 25 0.13 9.92 1.76
C ASN A 25 -0.81 10.99 1.21
N GLU A 26 -0.24 12.04 0.64
CA GLU A 26 -1.01 13.03 -0.06
C GLU A 26 -1.63 12.45 -1.34
N ARG A 27 -2.70 13.09 -1.80
CA ARG A 27 -3.33 12.68 -3.06
C ARG A 27 -2.34 12.81 -4.19
N SER A 28 -2.17 11.73 -4.94
CA SER A 28 -1.36 11.72 -6.15
C SER A 28 -2.23 12.08 -7.35
N GLY A 29 -1.73 12.96 -8.20
CA GLY A 29 -2.35 13.25 -9.50
C GLY A 29 -1.96 12.27 -10.59
N ALA A 30 -1.16 11.25 -10.27
CA ALA A 30 -0.73 10.26 -11.23
C ALA A 30 -1.90 9.39 -11.69
N SER A 31 -1.87 8.99 -12.95
CA SER A 31 -2.83 8.04 -13.51
C SER A 31 -2.51 6.64 -13.02
N GLU A 32 -3.57 5.90 -12.68
CA GLU A 32 -3.49 4.51 -12.28
C GLU A 32 -4.74 3.78 -12.76
N ASP A 33 -4.54 2.73 -13.54
CA ASP A 33 -5.65 1.94 -14.09
C ASP A 33 -6.55 1.34 -13.01
N PHE A 34 -5.98 1.05 -11.84
CA PHE A 34 -6.73 0.57 -10.68
C PHE A 34 -7.84 1.54 -10.25
N SER A 35 -7.67 2.83 -10.50
CA SER A 35 -8.67 3.83 -10.16
C SER A 35 -10.01 3.60 -10.88
N PHE A 36 -9.99 3.03 -12.07
CA PHE A 36 -11.20 2.68 -12.80
C PHE A 36 -11.93 1.51 -12.15
N MET A 37 -11.19 0.53 -11.63
CA MET A 37 -11.79 -0.59 -10.90
C MET A 37 -12.51 -0.12 -9.65
N LEU A 38 -12.02 0.93 -9.00
CA LEU A 38 -12.61 1.50 -7.79
C LEU A 38 -13.97 2.19 -8.06
N ASN A 39 -14.31 2.45 -9.31
CA ASN A 39 -15.65 2.96 -9.67
C ASN A 39 -16.71 1.85 -9.61
N ASP A 40 -16.30 0.62 -9.81
CA ASP A 40 -17.22 -0.53 -9.88
C ASP A 40 -17.20 -1.36 -8.60
N VAL A 41 -16.05 -1.42 -7.93
CA VAL A 41 -15.87 -2.25 -6.74
C VAL A 41 -15.17 -1.44 -5.64
N PRO A 42 -15.72 -1.44 -4.41
CA PRO A 42 -15.03 -0.81 -3.28
C PRO A 42 -13.65 -1.43 -3.07
N GLY A 43 -12.64 -0.60 -2.92
CA GLY A 43 -11.27 -1.08 -2.76
C GLY A 43 -10.33 -0.03 -2.21
N GLN A 44 -9.09 -0.43 -2.06
CA GLN A 44 -8.03 0.45 -1.57
C GLN A 44 -6.74 0.22 -2.34
N PHE A 45 -6.07 1.30 -2.63
CA PHE A 45 -4.72 1.35 -3.20
C PHE A 45 -3.77 1.93 -2.16
N PHE A 46 -2.62 1.33 -1.96
CA PHE A 46 -1.57 1.84 -1.09
C PHE A 46 -0.21 1.66 -1.75
N PHE A 47 0.75 2.45 -1.31
CA PHE A 47 2.12 2.38 -1.78
C PHE A 47 2.99 1.63 -0.78
N LEU A 48 3.94 0.86 -1.31
CA LEU A 48 5.02 0.27 -0.53
C LEU A 48 6.26 1.14 -0.66
N GLY A 49 6.75 1.66 0.46
CA GLY A 49 8.01 2.38 0.49
C GLY A 49 9.18 1.42 0.30
N VAL A 50 10.04 1.69 -0.67
CA VAL A 50 11.15 0.81 -1.05
C VAL A 50 12.51 1.50 -1.01
N VAL A 51 12.57 2.76 -0.59
CA VAL A 51 13.83 3.49 -0.44
C VAL A 51 14.55 2.98 0.82
N PRO A 52 15.83 2.58 0.72
CA PRO A 52 16.61 2.22 1.89
C PRO A 52 16.62 3.33 2.95
N ARG A 53 16.58 2.96 4.23
CA ARG A 53 16.50 3.93 5.34
C ARG A 53 17.72 4.85 5.45
N ASP A 54 18.86 4.43 4.89
CA ASP A 54 20.10 5.21 4.85
C ASP A 54 20.18 6.19 3.67
N GLN A 55 19.14 6.23 2.82
CA GLN A 55 19.05 7.16 1.70
C GLN A 55 18.01 8.25 1.96
N GLU A 56 18.28 9.44 1.41
CA GLU A 56 17.34 10.56 1.45
C GLU A 56 16.23 10.37 0.42
N LEU A 57 14.98 10.53 0.84
CA LEU A 57 13.82 10.42 -0.04
C LEU A 57 13.87 11.46 -1.17
N ALA A 58 14.34 12.67 -0.87
CA ALA A 58 14.38 13.77 -1.84
C ALA A 58 15.29 13.48 -3.04
N THR A 59 16.32 12.65 -2.86
CA THR A 59 17.30 12.32 -3.90
C THR A 59 17.09 10.92 -4.48
N ALA A 60 16.16 10.14 -3.93
CA ALA A 60 15.88 8.79 -4.42
C ALA A 60 15.22 8.86 -5.80
N ALA A 61 15.67 7.99 -6.71
CA ALA A 61 15.07 7.89 -8.03
C ALA A 61 13.66 7.30 -7.92
N PRO A 62 12.63 7.91 -8.58
CA PRO A 62 11.28 7.37 -8.58
C PRO A 62 11.17 6.09 -9.41
N ASN A 63 10.08 5.36 -9.25
CA ASN A 63 9.75 4.29 -10.17
C ASN A 63 9.62 4.87 -11.58
N HIS A 64 9.80 4.06 -12.60
CA HIS A 64 9.94 4.46 -14.00
C HIS A 64 11.27 5.16 -14.34
N SER A 65 12.18 5.32 -13.39
CA SER A 65 13.55 5.77 -13.64
C SER A 65 14.47 4.57 -13.84
N PRO A 66 15.46 4.64 -14.75
CA PRO A 66 16.46 3.57 -14.89
C PRO A 66 17.36 3.43 -13.65
N ASN A 67 17.38 4.45 -12.79
CA ASN A 67 18.15 4.44 -11.53
C ASN A 67 17.30 4.02 -10.33
N PHE A 68 16.06 3.57 -10.55
CA PHE A 68 15.19 3.11 -9.47
C PHE A 68 15.80 1.92 -8.75
N PHE A 69 15.87 2.01 -7.43
CA PHE A 69 16.43 0.99 -6.58
C PHE A 69 15.43 0.60 -5.49
N VAL A 70 15.27 -0.69 -5.27
CA VAL A 70 14.37 -1.25 -4.27
C VAL A 70 15.18 -1.83 -3.13
N ASP A 71 14.89 -1.42 -1.89
CA ASP A 71 15.38 -2.13 -0.72
C ASP A 71 14.66 -3.48 -0.64
N GLU A 72 15.40 -4.57 -0.82
CA GLU A 72 14.84 -5.92 -0.79
C GLU A 72 14.15 -6.26 0.53
N LYS A 73 14.56 -5.63 1.63
CA LYS A 73 13.91 -5.78 2.94
C LYS A 73 12.46 -5.29 2.93
N ALA A 74 12.11 -4.36 2.04
CA ALA A 74 10.75 -3.87 1.91
C ALA A 74 9.82 -4.91 1.24
N LEU A 75 10.35 -5.83 0.46
CA LEU A 75 9.54 -6.81 -0.27
C LEU A 75 8.77 -7.73 0.66
N ILE A 76 9.38 -8.15 1.77
CA ILE A 76 8.68 -9.00 2.75
C ILE A 76 7.52 -8.25 3.43
N VAL A 77 7.67 -6.95 3.63
CA VAL A 77 6.59 -6.10 4.17
C VAL A 77 5.44 -6.04 3.17
N GLY A 78 5.72 -5.89 1.89
CA GLY A 78 4.71 -5.88 0.83
C GLY A 78 3.95 -7.19 0.74
N VAL A 79 4.64 -8.33 0.76
CA VAL A 79 4.03 -9.66 0.77
C VAL A 79 3.12 -9.83 1.99
N ARG A 80 3.63 -9.47 3.16
CA ARG A 80 2.90 -9.56 4.42
C ARG A 80 1.65 -8.67 4.41
N ALA A 81 1.78 -7.44 3.92
CA ALA A 81 0.68 -6.49 3.83
C ALA A 81 -0.46 -7.02 2.95
N LEU A 82 -0.16 -7.49 1.74
CA LEU A 82 -1.17 -8.02 0.83
C LEU A 82 -1.81 -9.30 1.35
N ALA A 83 -1.00 -10.23 1.87
CA ALA A 83 -1.51 -11.50 2.40
C ALA A 83 -2.40 -11.27 3.61
N MET A 84 -1.98 -10.46 4.57
CA MET A 84 -2.75 -10.16 5.77
C MET A 84 -4.03 -9.39 5.46
N ALA A 85 -3.97 -8.41 4.56
CA ALA A 85 -5.15 -7.67 4.13
C ALA A 85 -6.18 -8.59 3.47
N THR A 86 -5.73 -9.48 2.60
CA THR A 86 -6.60 -10.45 1.92
C THR A 86 -7.28 -11.39 2.91
N VAL A 87 -6.51 -12.01 3.80
CA VAL A 87 -7.05 -12.94 4.80
C VAL A 87 -8.02 -12.24 5.74
N ASN A 88 -7.67 -11.06 6.21
CA ASN A 88 -8.54 -10.28 7.10
C ASN A 88 -9.86 -9.91 6.41
N TYR A 89 -9.80 -9.46 5.17
CA TYR A 89 -10.97 -9.07 4.41
C TYR A 89 -11.92 -10.25 4.17
N LEU A 90 -11.37 -11.38 3.74
CA LEU A 90 -12.15 -12.60 3.48
C LEU A 90 -12.75 -13.18 4.77
N ALA A 91 -12.02 -13.17 5.87
CA ALA A 91 -12.53 -13.64 7.16
C ALA A 91 -13.68 -12.77 7.67
N ALA A 92 -13.59 -11.45 7.53
CA ALA A 92 -14.64 -10.53 7.96
C ALA A 92 -15.88 -10.63 7.07
N SER A 93 -15.74 -10.88 5.77
CA SER A 93 -16.88 -11.00 4.85
C SER A 93 -17.76 -12.22 5.13
N LYS A 94 -17.23 -13.22 5.86
CA LYS A 94 -18.01 -14.41 6.26
C LYS A 94 -18.91 -14.15 7.47
N THR A 95 -18.68 -13.09 8.21
CA THR A 95 -19.42 -12.75 9.42
C THR A 95 -20.45 -11.64 9.21
N ASP A 96 -20.40 -11.03 8.05
CA ASP A 96 -21.36 -10.02 7.61
C ASP A 96 -22.46 -10.69 6.78
#